data_edd90a343882482ff5006b5a82496b8b
#
_entry.id   edd90a343882482ff5006b5a82496b8b
#
_cell.length_a   1.000
_cell.length_b   1.000
_cell.length_c   1.000
_cell.angle_alpha   90.00
_cell.angle_beta   90.00
_cell.angle_gamma   90.00
#
_symmetry.space_group_name_H-M   'P 1'
#
loop_
_entity.id
_entity.type
_entity.pdbx_description
1 polymer ?
#
loop_
_entity_poly.entity_id
_entity_poly.type
_entity_poly.pdbx_seq_one_letter_code
_entity_poly.pdbx_strand_id
1 'polypeptide(L)'
;HDQGLNVMPEKYYPHRAALPHGFVSQFSLQEEIEVCGADASRAFQWAVLVGIHHGHYPESTDVGRACDQHCNLMEASDDGKQWGQARSEILRWMAKRSGFPLVAPGTALPELPIAVASAYASALVIADWLASNEDYFPLRPRPVDESGKLSIEGYRELTADQQRERVGRAWKRAGFPTPLRIPETPTGEVAEFYRHRFGWPDTYRPTEAQRAAIEIATREDPDLMIVEAPPGSGKTELAFAAAEVLMRARGLQGVFVALPTQATTNAMFERVTAWLTSILGDEPQKLGIQLAHGKTASMSPS
;
A
#
# COMPACT_ATOMS: atom_id res chain seq x y z
N HIS A 1 -18.82 -12.07 1.98
CA HIS A 1 -17.95 -13.21 1.64
C HIS A 1 -17.58 -14.11 2.83
N ASP A 2 -18.35 -13.99 3.95
CA ASP A 2 -18.14 -14.80 5.16
C ASP A 2 -18.78 -16.19 5.12
N GLN A 3 -19.22 -16.67 3.98
CA GLN A 3 -19.95 -17.94 3.91
C GLN A 3 -19.07 -19.20 3.91
N GLY A 4 -17.76 -19.08 3.87
CA GLY A 4 -16.84 -20.23 3.80
C GLY A 4 -16.21 -20.69 5.11
N LEU A 5 -16.27 -19.89 6.18
CA LEU A 5 -15.63 -20.18 7.46
C LEU A 5 -16.58 -20.64 8.58
N ASN A 6 -17.87 -20.72 8.30
CA ASN A 6 -18.90 -21.15 9.27
C ASN A 6 -19.00 -22.69 9.41
N VAL A 7 -17.87 -23.37 9.55
CA VAL A 7 -17.89 -24.83 9.76
C VAL A 7 -17.69 -25.24 11.23
N MET A 8 -17.44 -24.27 12.11
CA MET A 8 -17.35 -24.58 13.54
C MET A 8 -18.71 -24.46 14.22
N PRO A 9 -19.15 -25.46 14.99
CA PRO A 9 -20.41 -25.40 15.73
C PRO A 9 -20.45 -24.19 16.65
N GLU A 10 -21.58 -23.52 16.70
CA GLU A 10 -21.87 -22.34 17.53
C GLU A 10 -21.49 -22.49 19.03
N LYS A 11 -21.43 -23.72 19.52
CA LYS A 11 -20.98 -24.05 20.88
C LYS A 11 -19.53 -23.68 21.20
N TYR A 12 -18.70 -23.47 20.17
CA TYR A 12 -17.31 -23.04 20.34
C TYR A 12 -17.12 -21.51 20.32
N TYR A 13 -18.20 -20.75 20.05
CA TYR A 13 -18.23 -19.30 20.11
C TYR A 13 -19.29 -18.79 21.09
N PRO A 14 -19.19 -19.12 22.40
CA PRO A 14 -20.26 -18.79 23.34
C PRO A 14 -20.50 -17.30 23.55
N HIS A 15 -19.58 -16.42 23.20
CA HIS A 15 -19.68 -14.95 23.35
C HIS A 15 -18.92 -14.17 22.28
N ARG A 16 -19.48 -13.97 21.16
CA ARG A 16 -19.68 -12.77 20.36
C ARG A 16 -18.61 -11.68 20.26
N ALA A 17 -17.50 -11.85 19.86
CA ALA A 17 -16.81 -11.01 18.89
C ALA A 17 -15.70 -11.90 18.39
N ALA A 18 -15.86 -12.47 17.21
CA ALA A 18 -14.74 -13.12 16.55
C ALA A 18 -13.61 -12.11 16.55
N LEU A 19 -12.51 -12.45 17.19
CA LEU A 19 -11.29 -11.65 17.12
C LEU A 19 -10.98 -11.48 15.65
N PRO A 20 -10.81 -10.25 15.13
CA PRO A 20 -10.37 -10.08 13.78
C PRO A 20 -9.08 -10.90 13.58
N HIS A 21 -9.03 -11.71 12.54
CA HIS A 21 -7.88 -12.60 12.30
C HIS A 21 -6.54 -11.84 12.19
N GLY A 22 -6.57 -10.55 11.82
CA GLY A 22 -5.40 -9.69 11.85
C GLY A 22 -4.76 -9.60 13.24
N PHE A 23 -5.56 -9.48 14.30
CA PHE A 23 -5.03 -9.46 15.67
C PHE A 23 -4.42 -10.80 16.08
N VAL A 24 -5.09 -11.90 15.71
CA VAL A 24 -4.55 -13.24 15.99
C VAL A 24 -3.18 -13.39 15.30
N SER A 25 -3.07 -12.94 14.06
CA SER A 25 -1.80 -12.95 13.31
C SER A 25 -0.75 -12.05 13.95
N GLN A 26 -1.13 -10.86 14.40
CA GLN A 26 -0.23 -9.93 15.08
C GLN A 26 0.34 -10.54 16.36
N PHE A 27 -0.52 -11.02 17.26
CA PHE A 27 -0.06 -11.61 18.53
C PHE A 27 0.80 -12.84 18.31
N SER A 28 0.40 -13.73 17.40
CA SER A 28 1.19 -14.91 17.09
C SER A 28 2.58 -14.57 16.54
N LEU A 29 2.67 -13.58 15.65
CA LEU A 29 3.95 -13.15 15.12
C LEU A 29 4.80 -12.44 16.18
N GLN A 30 4.18 -11.63 17.04
CA GLN A 30 4.88 -10.96 18.13
C GLN A 30 5.52 -11.98 19.07
N GLU A 31 4.76 -12.99 19.52
CA GLU A 31 5.29 -14.07 20.36
C GLU A 31 6.47 -14.81 19.73
N GLU A 32 6.35 -15.18 18.46
CA GLU A 32 7.44 -15.86 17.75
C GLU A 32 8.70 -14.98 17.63
N ILE A 33 8.53 -13.69 17.42
CA ILE A 33 9.64 -12.73 17.36
C ILE A 33 10.29 -12.56 18.74
N GLU A 34 9.50 -12.50 19.81
CA GLU A 34 10.00 -12.41 21.19
C GLU A 34 10.74 -13.70 21.61
N VAL A 35 10.22 -14.87 21.23
CA VAL A 35 10.91 -16.17 21.43
C VAL A 35 12.27 -16.20 20.71
N CYS A 36 12.39 -15.50 19.58
CA CYS A 36 13.68 -15.34 18.90
C CYS A 36 14.63 -14.35 19.60
N GLY A 37 14.20 -13.69 20.69
CA GLY A 37 15.05 -12.83 21.52
C GLY A 37 14.97 -11.34 21.19
N ALA A 38 13.99 -10.92 20.41
CA ALA A 38 13.72 -9.49 20.22
C ALA A 38 13.04 -8.91 21.47
N ASP A 39 13.29 -7.63 21.75
CA ASP A 39 12.53 -6.94 22.79
C ASP A 39 11.06 -6.72 22.36
N ALA A 40 10.15 -6.69 23.35
CA ALA A 40 8.71 -6.62 23.11
C ALA A 40 8.28 -5.39 22.28
N SER A 41 8.98 -4.26 22.43
CA SER A 41 8.67 -3.05 21.67
C SER A 41 8.98 -3.24 20.17
N ARG A 42 10.11 -3.85 19.86
CA ARG A 42 10.49 -4.18 18.47
C ARG A 42 9.59 -5.25 17.88
N ALA A 43 9.32 -6.29 18.65
CA ALA A 43 8.40 -7.35 18.23
C ALA A 43 7.03 -6.78 17.88
N PHE A 44 6.49 -5.87 18.72
CA PHE A 44 5.23 -5.18 18.45
C PHE A 44 5.28 -4.33 17.18
N GLN A 45 6.34 -3.51 16.97
CA GLN A 45 6.48 -2.67 15.78
C GLN A 45 6.41 -3.45 14.47
N TRP A 46 6.97 -4.65 14.44
CA TRP A 46 6.94 -5.51 13.26
C TRP A 46 5.64 -6.30 13.14
N ALA A 47 5.14 -6.82 14.24
CA ALA A 47 3.92 -7.63 14.24
C ALA A 47 2.66 -6.81 13.91
N VAL A 48 2.58 -5.56 14.36
CA VAL A 48 1.44 -4.68 14.09
C VAL A 48 1.18 -4.47 12.60
N LEU A 49 2.24 -4.52 11.76
CA LEU A 49 2.08 -4.42 10.30
C LEU A 49 1.15 -5.52 9.76
N VAL A 50 1.25 -6.72 10.30
CA VAL A 50 0.38 -7.84 9.92
C VAL A 50 -1.03 -7.64 10.49
N GLY A 51 -1.16 -7.09 11.69
CA GLY A 51 -2.45 -6.80 12.32
C GLY A 51 -3.32 -5.83 11.53
N ILE A 52 -2.69 -4.88 10.87
CA ILE A 52 -3.36 -3.78 10.15
C ILE A 52 -3.56 -4.03 8.64
N HIS A 53 -3.39 -5.24 8.15
CA HIS A 53 -3.49 -5.54 6.70
C HIS A 53 -4.87 -5.22 6.09
N HIS A 54 -5.92 -5.06 6.90
CA HIS A 54 -7.21 -4.53 6.46
C HIS A 54 -7.30 -2.99 6.48
N GLY A 55 -6.21 -2.28 6.75
CA GLY A 55 -6.15 -0.81 6.71
C GLY A 55 -6.68 -0.11 7.97
N HIS A 56 -6.93 -0.85 9.06
CA HIS A 56 -7.41 -0.29 10.32
C HIS A 56 -6.40 -0.52 11.43
N TYR A 57 -6.04 0.56 12.11
CA TYR A 57 -5.31 0.46 13.38
C TYR A 57 -6.30 0.06 14.48
N PRO A 58 -5.93 -0.91 15.33
CA PRO A 58 -6.77 -1.29 16.44
C PRO A 58 -6.89 -0.15 17.46
N GLU A 59 -8.09 0.10 17.95
CA GLU A 59 -8.27 0.96 19.11
C GLU A 59 -7.75 0.26 20.37
N SER A 60 -7.36 1.05 21.38
CA SER A 60 -6.81 0.50 22.63
C SER A 60 -7.76 -0.47 23.32
N THR A 61 -9.07 -0.24 23.21
CA THR A 61 -10.14 -1.14 23.70
C THR A 61 -10.19 -2.47 22.95
N ASP A 62 -9.89 -2.47 21.67
CA ASP A 62 -9.85 -3.69 20.85
C ASP A 62 -8.61 -4.52 21.16
N VAL A 63 -7.48 -3.86 21.39
CA VAL A 63 -6.24 -4.52 21.82
C VAL A 63 -6.43 -5.20 23.18
N GLY A 64 -7.05 -4.53 24.15
CA GLY A 64 -7.35 -5.11 25.47
C GLY A 64 -8.22 -6.36 25.36
N ARG A 65 -9.34 -6.27 24.65
CA ARG A 65 -10.23 -7.43 24.40
C ARG A 65 -9.53 -8.56 23.65
N ALA A 66 -8.69 -8.20 22.69
CA ALA A 66 -7.92 -9.15 21.92
C ALA A 66 -6.91 -9.91 22.79
N CYS A 67 -6.20 -9.21 23.68
CA CYS A 67 -5.29 -9.85 24.62
C CYS A 67 -6.01 -10.84 25.54
N ASP A 68 -7.14 -10.44 26.12
CA ASP A 68 -7.92 -11.31 27.00
C ASP A 68 -8.44 -12.58 26.28
N GLN A 69 -8.89 -12.43 25.05
CA GLN A 69 -9.38 -13.56 24.24
C GLN A 69 -8.24 -14.42 23.69
N HIS A 70 -7.11 -13.79 23.35
CA HIS A 70 -5.91 -14.48 22.88
C HIS A 70 -5.39 -15.45 23.95
N CYS A 71 -5.25 -15.01 25.17
CA CYS A 71 -4.84 -15.88 26.27
C CYS A 71 -5.76 -17.11 26.42
N ASN A 72 -7.05 -16.93 26.19
CA ASN A 72 -8.03 -18.03 26.28
C ASN A 72 -7.96 -18.99 25.07
N LEU A 73 -7.63 -18.48 23.87
CA LEU A 73 -7.60 -19.27 22.64
C LEU A 73 -6.24 -19.94 22.39
N MET A 74 -5.18 -19.37 22.95
CA MET A 74 -3.81 -19.72 22.53
C MET A 74 -3.05 -20.63 23.49
N GLU A 75 -3.33 -20.62 24.80
CA GLU A 75 -2.48 -21.34 25.77
C GLU A 75 -3.25 -22.14 26.85
N ALA A 76 -4.48 -21.79 27.15
CA ALA A 76 -5.18 -22.34 28.32
C ALA A 76 -5.72 -23.77 28.13
N SER A 77 -5.71 -24.30 26.91
CA SER A 77 -6.19 -25.65 26.61
C SER A 77 -5.14 -26.46 25.84
N ASP A 78 -5.20 -27.78 25.90
CA ASP A 78 -4.35 -28.65 25.08
C ASP A 78 -4.56 -28.37 23.56
N ASP A 79 -5.75 -27.95 23.16
CA ASP A 79 -6.05 -27.51 21.81
C ASP A 79 -5.29 -26.22 21.46
N GLY A 80 -5.11 -25.28 22.40
CA GLY A 80 -4.36 -24.05 22.19
C GLY A 80 -2.89 -24.30 21.86
N LYS A 81 -2.27 -25.27 22.53
CA LYS A 81 -0.86 -25.68 22.25
C LYS A 81 -0.71 -26.24 20.83
N GLN A 82 -1.68 -27.01 20.35
CA GLN A 82 -1.68 -27.55 18.98
C GLN A 82 -1.79 -26.43 17.94
N TRP A 83 -2.61 -25.42 18.18
CA TRP A 83 -2.71 -24.26 17.31
C TRP A 83 -1.44 -23.40 17.32
N GLY A 84 -0.76 -23.25 18.47
CA GLY A 84 0.54 -22.59 18.56
C GLY A 84 1.58 -23.31 17.70
N GLN A 85 1.66 -24.65 17.82
CA GLN A 85 2.55 -25.45 17.02
C GLN A 85 2.26 -25.31 15.51
N ALA A 86 0.98 -25.39 15.12
CA ALA A 86 0.58 -25.24 13.71
C ALA A 86 0.97 -23.86 13.13
N ARG A 87 0.82 -22.78 13.92
CA ARG A 87 1.25 -21.42 13.49
C ARG A 87 2.75 -21.35 13.30
N SER A 88 3.54 -21.86 14.24
CA SER A 88 4.99 -21.91 14.12
C SER A 88 5.45 -22.73 12.91
N GLU A 89 4.78 -23.83 12.61
CA GLU A 89 5.04 -24.63 11.40
C GLU A 89 4.73 -23.87 10.11
N ILE A 90 3.60 -23.15 10.06
CA ILE A 90 3.21 -22.31 8.94
C ILE A 90 4.25 -21.20 8.73
N LEU A 91 4.69 -20.51 9.78
CA LEU A 91 5.71 -19.45 9.70
C LEU A 91 7.04 -20.00 9.15
N ARG A 92 7.49 -21.15 9.66
CA ARG A 92 8.71 -21.81 9.13
C ARG A 92 8.55 -22.21 7.66
N TRP A 93 7.39 -22.74 7.29
CA TRP A 93 7.10 -23.09 5.90
C TRP A 93 7.11 -21.85 5.01
N MET A 94 6.46 -20.73 5.43
CA MET A 94 6.46 -19.47 4.69
C MET A 94 7.87 -18.90 4.53
N ALA A 95 8.68 -18.89 5.60
CA ALA A 95 10.07 -18.44 5.56
C ALA A 95 10.89 -19.25 4.55
N LYS A 96 10.79 -20.57 4.60
CA LYS A 96 11.45 -21.47 3.63
C LYS A 96 10.98 -21.20 2.19
N ARG A 97 9.71 -20.96 2.00
CA ARG A 97 9.11 -20.77 0.67
C ARG A 97 9.47 -19.42 0.05
N SER A 98 9.52 -18.37 0.86
CA SER A 98 9.88 -17.02 0.44
C SER A 98 11.37 -16.80 0.26
N GLY A 99 12.20 -17.68 0.82
CA GLY A 99 13.65 -17.51 0.88
C GLY A 99 14.11 -16.48 1.93
N PHE A 100 13.19 -15.96 2.74
CA PHE A 100 13.52 -15.09 3.86
C PHE A 100 13.75 -15.92 5.11
N PRO A 101 14.92 -15.79 5.78
CA PRO A 101 15.16 -16.51 7.03
C PRO A 101 14.22 -15.99 8.12
N LEU A 102 13.75 -16.89 8.97
CA LEU A 102 13.19 -16.47 10.24
C LEU A 102 14.27 -15.71 11.03
N VAL A 103 13.82 -14.80 11.88
CA VAL A 103 14.72 -14.06 12.77
C VAL A 103 15.51 -15.09 13.57
N ALA A 104 16.83 -15.11 13.41
CA ALA A 104 17.68 -16.01 14.16
C ALA A 104 17.69 -15.59 15.64
N PRO A 105 17.74 -16.54 16.60
CA PRO A 105 17.84 -16.20 17.99
C PRO A 105 18.99 -15.21 18.27
N GLY A 106 18.68 -14.13 18.99
CA GLY A 106 19.62 -13.06 19.30
C GLY A 106 19.84 -12.01 18.21
N THR A 107 19.08 -12.07 17.10
CA THR A 107 19.13 -11.00 16.08
C THR A 107 18.37 -9.78 16.57
N ALA A 108 19.07 -8.64 16.68
CA ALA A 108 18.42 -7.36 16.97
C ALA A 108 17.57 -6.91 15.77
N LEU A 109 16.27 -6.78 15.96
CA LEU A 109 15.40 -6.17 14.95
C LEU A 109 15.66 -4.66 14.90
N PRO A 110 15.80 -4.08 13.69
CA PRO A 110 15.95 -2.65 13.55
C PRO A 110 14.68 -1.92 13.99
N GLU A 111 14.86 -0.68 14.42
CA GLU A 111 13.73 0.23 14.58
C GLU A 111 13.07 0.46 13.24
N LEU A 112 11.73 0.51 13.26
CA LEU A 112 10.94 0.73 12.07
C LEU A 112 10.48 2.19 12.02
N PRO A 113 11.15 3.07 11.24
CA PRO A 113 10.71 4.44 11.07
C PRO A 113 9.27 4.47 10.53
N ILE A 114 8.46 5.41 10.98
CA ILE A 114 7.03 5.46 10.65
C ILE A 114 6.77 5.49 9.14
N ALA A 115 7.60 6.17 8.36
CA ALA A 115 7.48 6.21 6.91
C ALA A 115 7.70 4.83 6.28
N VAL A 116 8.67 4.06 6.78
CA VAL A 116 8.96 2.70 6.34
C VAL A 116 7.84 1.75 6.76
N ALA A 117 7.37 1.87 8.01
CA ALA A 117 6.23 1.10 8.52
C ALA A 117 4.98 1.32 7.66
N SER A 118 4.68 2.58 7.32
CA SER A 118 3.55 2.94 6.47
C SER A 118 3.66 2.35 5.06
N ALA A 119 4.86 2.36 4.48
CA ALA A 119 5.10 1.76 3.16
C ALA A 119 4.88 0.22 3.18
N TYR A 120 5.41 -0.48 4.20
CA TYR A 120 5.18 -1.92 4.36
C TYR A 120 3.71 -2.24 4.62
N ALA A 121 3.03 -1.48 5.48
CA ALA A 121 1.61 -1.65 5.74
C ALA A 121 0.78 -1.49 4.46
N SER A 122 1.06 -0.44 3.67
CA SER A 122 0.38 -0.21 2.39
C SER A 122 0.62 -1.35 1.40
N ALA A 123 1.85 -1.83 1.28
CA ALA A 123 2.18 -2.96 0.42
C ALA A 123 1.45 -4.24 0.86
N LEU A 124 1.35 -4.47 2.17
CA LEU A 124 0.65 -5.64 2.72
C LEU A 124 -0.86 -5.58 2.47
N VAL A 125 -1.49 -4.40 2.67
CA VAL A 125 -2.91 -4.18 2.36
C VAL A 125 -3.19 -4.47 0.87
N ILE A 126 -2.37 -3.95 -0.03
CA ILE A 126 -2.52 -4.19 -1.48
C ILE A 126 -2.33 -5.68 -1.79
N ALA A 127 -1.34 -6.32 -1.19
CA ALA A 127 -1.08 -7.75 -1.40
C ALA A 127 -2.25 -8.61 -0.93
N ASP A 128 -2.84 -8.29 0.23
CA ASP A 128 -4.01 -8.98 0.76
C ASP A 128 -5.23 -8.81 -0.15
N TRP A 129 -5.53 -7.58 -0.59
CA TRP A 129 -6.64 -7.32 -1.50
C TRP A 129 -6.50 -8.05 -2.84
N LEU A 130 -5.28 -8.12 -3.38
CA LEU A 130 -5.03 -8.87 -4.61
C LEU A 130 -5.17 -10.38 -4.38
N ALA A 131 -4.58 -10.89 -3.31
CA ALA A 131 -4.55 -12.32 -3.02
C ALA A 131 -5.93 -12.89 -2.69
N SER A 132 -6.79 -12.09 -2.05
CA SER A 132 -8.16 -12.47 -1.68
C SER A 132 -9.19 -12.26 -2.78
N ASN A 133 -8.82 -11.64 -3.91
CA ASN A 133 -9.71 -11.38 -5.03
C ASN A 133 -9.60 -12.50 -6.08
N GLU A 134 -10.70 -13.19 -6.35
CA GLU A 134 -10.76 -14.31 -7.30
C GLU A 134 -10.51 -13.89 -8.76
N ASP A 135 -10.70 -12.63 -9.10
CA ASP A 135 -10.36 -12.11 -10.42
C ASP A 135 -8.86 -12.14 -10.69
N TYR A 136 -8.05 -11.90 -9.65
CA TYR A 136 -6.59 -11.95 -9.75
C TYR A 136 -6.03 -13.33 -9.41
N PHE A 137 -6.60 -13.96 -8.37
CA PHE A 137 -6.18 -15.27 -7.88
C PHE A 137 -7.36 -16.24 -7.85
N PRO A 138 -7.82 -16.76 -9.02
CA PRO A 138 -8.92 -17.70 -9.08
C PRO A 138 -8.72 -18.86 -8.11
N LEU A 139 -9.79 -19.26 -7.44
CA LEU A 139 -9.76 -20.39 -6.53
C LEU A 139 -9.38 -21.66 -7.29
N ARG A 140 -8.57 -22.47 -6.63
CA ARG A 140 -8.24 -23.79 -7.18
C ARG A 140 -9.38 -24.76 -6.86
N PRO A 141 -9.72 -25.66 -7.78
CA PRO A 141 -10.67 -26.72 -7.49
C PRO A 141 -10.23 -27.48 -6.23
N ARG A 142 -11.16 -27.69 -5.32
CA ARG A 142 -10.92 -28.50 -4.13
C ARG A 142 -10.97 -29.97 -4.56
N PRO A 143 -9.95 -30.78 -4.25
CA PRO A 143 -10.01 -32.19 -4.54
C PRO A 143 -11.13 -32.82 -3.70
N VAL A 144 -11.94 -33.65 -4.33
CA VAL A 144 -12.98 -34.44 -3.69
C VAL A 144 -12.72 -35.92 -3.95
N ASP A 145 -13.03 -36.75 -2.99
CA ASP A 145 -13.00 -38.21 -3.15
C ASP A 145 -14.20 -38.72 -3.99
N GLU A 146 -14.27 -40.00 -4.19
CA GLU A 146 -15.35 -40.67 -4.98
C GLU A 146 -16.74 -40.44 -4.36
N SER A 147 -16.84 -40.10 -3.07
CA SER A 147 -18.09 -39.77 -2.39
C SER A 147 -18.47 -38.28 -2.49
N GLY A 148 -17.63 -37.45 -3.13
CA GLY A 148 -17.81 -36.00 -3.19
C GLY A 148 -17.36 -35.26 -1.93
N LYS A 149 -16.67 -35.94 -1.00
CA LYS A 149 -16.13 -35.32 0.22
C LYS A 149 -14.75 -34.75 -0.06
N LEU A 150 -14.44 -33.62 0.60
CA LEU A 150 -13.10 -32.99 0.50
C LEU A 150 -12.00 -34.00 0.87
N SER A 151 -11.04 -34.18 -0.04
CA SER A 151 -9.87 -35.02 0.15
C SER A 151 -8.62 -34.20 0.22
N ILE A 152 -7.89 -34.28 1.33
CA ILE A 152 -6.57 -33.65 1.49
C ILE A 152 -5.54 -34.39 0.62
N GLU A 153 -5.68 -35.68 0.41
CA GLU A 153 -4.74 -36.51 -0.36
C GLU A 153 -4.65 -36.10 -1.82
N GLY A 154 -5.73 -35.56 -2.40
CA GLY A 154 -5.75 -35.02 -3.77
C GLY A 154 -5.16 -33.62 -3.90
N TYR A 155 -4.84 -32.95 -2.79
CA TYR A 155 -4.32 -31.61 -2.83
C TYR A 155 -2.83 -31.61 -3.14
N ARG A 156 -2.46 -31.05 -4.29
CA ARG A 156 -1.06 -30.90 -4.68
C ARG A 156 -0.63 -29.44 -4.58
N GLU A 157 0.51 -29.22 -3.95
CA GLU A 157 1.14 -27.89 -3.97
C GLU A 157 1.50 -27.48 -5.41
N LEU A 158 1.39 -26.18 -5.66
CA LEU A 158 1.92 -25.62 -6.89
C LEU A 158 3.44 -25.64 -6.86
N THR A 159 4.05 -25.98 -7.99
CA THR A 159 5.49 -25.80 -8.15
C THR A 159 5.84 -24.31 -8.08
N ALA A 160 7.11 -24.00 -7.84
CA ALA A 160 7.59 -22.62 -7.82
C ALA A 160 7.31 -21.89 -9.14
N ASP A 161 7.41 -22.59 -10.28
CA ASP A 161 7.12 -22.03 -11.60
C ASP A 161 5.65 -21.72 -11.78
N GLN A 162 4.77 -22.64 -11.40
CA GLN A 162 3.31 -22.43 -11.45
C GLN A 162 2.88 -21.26 -10.54
N GLN A 163 3.54 -21.09 -9.39
CA GLN A 163 3.27 -19.94 -8.54
C GLN A 163 3.75 -18.63 -9.16
N ARG A 164 4.98 -18.60 -9.71
CA ARG A 164 5.50 -17.42 -10.41
C ARG A 164 4.59 -17.02 -11.58
N GLU A 165 4.15 -17.98 -12.36
CA GLU A 165 3.22 -17.75 -13.47
C GLU A 165 1.89 -17.17 -12.98
N ARG A 166 1.33 -17.73 -11.89
CA ARG A 166 0.08 -17.25 -11.29
C ARG A 166 0.20 -15.81 -10.79
N VAL A 167 1.28 -15.50 -10.06
CA VAL A 167 1.57 -14.13 -9.60
C VAL A 167 1.79 -13.20 -10.77
N GLY A 168 2.54 -13.60 -11.79
CA GLY A 168 2.78 -12.81 -13.00
C GLY A 168 1.49 -12.45 -13.75
N ARG A 169 0.54 -13.40 -13.87
CA ARG A 169 -0.78 -13.13 -14.45
C ARG A 169 -1.59 -12.15 -13.61
N ALA A 170 -1.63 -12.33 -12.28
CA ALA A 170 -2.32 -11.44 -11.37
C ALA A 170 -1.74 -10.02 -11.43
N TRP A 171 -0.43 -9.89 -11.40
CA TRP A 171 0.27 -8.62 -11.52
C TRP A 171 -0.04 -7.88 -12.83
N LYS A 172 0.01 -8.63 -13.95
CA LYS A 172 -0.33 -8.06 -15.26
C LYS A 172 -1.79 -7.61 -15.31
N ARG A 173 -2.71 -8.39 -14.73
CA ARG A 173 -4.13 -8.06 -14.69
C ARG A 173 -4.43 -6.90 -13.75
N ALA A 174 -3.71 -6.74 -12.65
CA ALA A 174 -3.85 -5.62 -11.72
C ALA A 174 -3.54 -4.28 -12.38
N GLY A 175 -2.74 -4.29 -13.46
CA GLY A 175 -2.50 -3.10 -14.27
C GLY A 175 -1.88 -1.95 -13.47
N PHE A 176 -0.99 -2.28 -12.50
CA PHE A 176 -0.33 -1.23 -11.73
C PHE A 176 0.34 -0.22 -12.64
N PRO A 177 0.19 1.07 -12.36
CA PRO A 177 0.81 2.11 -13.16
C PRO A 177 2.33 1.96 -13.15
N THR A 178 2.95 2.27 -14.28
CA THR A 178 4.40 2.34 -14.34
C THR A 178 4.87 3.52 -13.49
N PRO A 179 5.97 3.39 -12.74
CA PRO A 179 6.54 4.50 -12.01
C PRO A 179 6.77 5.70 -12.92
N LEU A 180 6.28 6.86 -12.52
CA LEU A 180 6.45 8.10 -13.26
C LEU A 180 7.94 8.44 -13.34
N ARG A 181 8.46 8.56 -14.54
CA ARG A 181 9.80 9.10 -14.78
C ARG A 181 9.66 10.41 -15.52
N ILE A 182 10.06 11.50 -14.89
CA ILE A 182 10.04 12.81 -15.49
C ILE A 182 11.22 12.89 -16.48
N PRO A 183 10.98 13.11 -17.79
CA PRO A 183 12.03 13.32 -18.76
C PRO A 183 12.90 14.52 -18.39
N GLU A 184 14.09 14.61 -18.96
CA GLU A 184 14.92 15.80 -18.80
C GLU A 184 14.14 17.01 -19.29
N THR A 185 14.13 18.07 -18.48
CA THR A 185 13.50 19.32 -18.88
C THR A 185 14.36 19.93 -19.99
N PRO A 186 13.75 20.53 -21.03
CA PRO A 186 14.50 21.31 -21.99
C PRO A 186 15.39 22.32 -21.24
N THR A 187 16.69 22.28 -21.48
CA THR A 187 17.68 23.20 -20.92
C THR A 187 17.50 24.56 -21.61
N GLY A 188 16.55 25.35 -21.09
CA GLY A 188 16.20 26.64 -21.67
C GLY A 188 15.86 27.66 -20.60
N GLU A 189 15.50 28.85 -21.02
CA GLU A 189 15.02 29.88 -20.12
C GLU A 189 13.72 29.43 -19.40
N VAL A 190 13.48 29.90 -18.18
CA VAL A 190 12.29 29.63 -17.40
C VAL A 190 10.98 29.93 -18.19
N ALA A 191 11.02 30.95 -19.05
CA ALA A 191 9.90 31.29 -19.92
C ALA A 191 9.57 30.18 -20.94
N GLU A 192 10.58 29.53 -21.49
CA GLU A 192 10.43 28.41 -22.42
C GLU A 192 9.83 27.19 -21.72
N PHE A 193 10.27 26.90 -20.49
CA PHE A 193 9.68 25.85 -19.66
C PHE A 193 8.16 26.05 -19.50
N TYR A 194 7.72 27.24 -19.07
CA TYR A 194 6.29 27.53 -18.89
C TYR A 194 5.50 27.47 -20.20
N ARG A 195 6.05 27.96 -21.30
CA ARG A 195 5.42 27.84 -22.62
C ARG A 195 5.19 26.38 -23.01
N HIS A 196 6.21 25.58 -22.85
CA HIS A 196 6.14 24.16 -23.22
C HIS A 196 5.19 23.35 -22.35
N ARG A 197 5.18 23.59 -21.03
CA ARG A 197 4.36 22.83 -20.09
C ARG A 197 2.89 23.28 -20.06
N PHE A 198 2.64 24.56 -20.23
CA PHE A 198 1.30 25.11 -20.03
C PHE A 198 0.68 25.73 -21.29
N GLY A 199 1.32 25.58 -22.43
CA GLY A 199 0.81 26.11 -23.70
C GLY A 199 0.71 27.65 -23.73
N TRP A 200 1.58 28.35 -23.01
CA TRP A 200 1.52 29.81 -22.93
C TRP A 200 2.02 30.49 -24.22
N PRO A 201 1.43 31.63 -24.61
CA PRO A 201 1.86 32.34 -25.78
C PRO A 201 3.28 32.93 -25.62
N ASP A 202 3.98 33.14 -26.71
CA ASP A 202 5.36 33.68 -26.74
C ASP A 202 5.51 35.04 -26.08
N THR A 203 4.42 35.80 -26.00
CA THR A 203 4.39 37.11 -25.33
C THR A 203 4.35 37.00 -23.81
N TYR A 204 4.04 35.84 -23.26
CA TYR A 204 3.96 35.65 -21.82
C TYR A 204 5.36 35.65 -21.18
N ARG A 205 5.46 36.26 -20.01
CA ARG A 205 6.67 36.27 -19.19
C ARG A 205 6.35 35.73 -17.80
N PRO A 206 7.12 34.77 -17.29
CA PRO A 206 6.95 34.28 -15.93
C PRO A 206 7.08 35.41 -14.93
N THR A 207 6.22 35.39 -13.92
CA THR A 207 6.30 36.33 -12.79
C THR A 207 7.60 36.08 -12.00
N GLU A 208 7.96 37.04 -11.15
CA GLU A 208 9.11 36.90 -10.27
C GLU A 208 8.98 35.68 -9.35
N ALA A 209 7.77 35.47 -8.77
CA ALA A 209 7.46 34.32 -7.95
C ALA A 209 7.64 32.98 -8.70
N GLN A 210 7.23 32.92 -9.96
CA GLN A 210 7.37 31.74 -10.78
C GLN A 210 8.84 31.42 -11.11
N ARG A 211 9.66 32.44 -11.37
CA ARG A 211 11.11 32.26 -11.55
C ARG A 211 11.79 31.83 -10.27
N ALA A 212 11.49 32.50 -9.16
CA ALA A 212 12.05 32.18 -7.85
C ALA A 212 11.70 30.74 -7.41
N ALA A 213 10.47 30.27 -7.66
CA ALA A 213 10.06 28.92 -7.29
C ALA A 213 10.90 27.85 -8.02
N ILE A 214 11.17 28.02 -9.32
CA ILE A 214 12.03 27.09 -10.08
C ILE A 214 13.47 27.17 -9.58
N GLU A 215 13.96 28.38 -9.30
CA GLU A 215 15.33 28.57 -8.82
C GLU A 215 15.54 27.91 -7.45
N ILE A 216 14.62 28.13 -6.50
CA ILE A 216 14.64 27.51 -5.17
C ILE A 216 14.56 25.98 -5.30
N ALA A 217 13.61 25.46 -6.09
CA ALA A 217 13.48 24.03 -6.31
C ALA A 217 14.71 23.38 -6.93
N THR A 218 15.46 24.13 -7.78
CA THR A 218 16.65 23.63 -8.46
C THR A 218 17.90 23.67 -7.58
N ARG A 219 18.08 24.76 -6.80
CA ARG A 219 19.33 25.02 -6.08
C ARG A 219 19.31 24.59 -4.62
N GLU A 220 18.15 24.72 -3.97
CA GLU A 220 18.05 24.54 -2.52
C GLU A 220 17.47 23.20 -2.13
N ASP A 221 16.82 22.50 -3.07
CA ASP A 221 16.13 21.21 -2.83
C ASP A 221 15.30 21.21 -1.52
N PRO A 222 14.33 22.13 -1.36
CA PRO A 222 13.66 22.38 -0.10
C PRO A 222 12.69 21.24 0.24
N ASP A 223 12.60 20.87 1.54
CA ASP A 223 11.59 19.93 2.03
C ASP A 223 10.20 20.58 2.12
N LEU A 224 10.13 21.88 2.27
CA LEU A 224 8.89 22.66 2.33
C LEU A 224 9.05 23.96 1.55
N MET A 225 8.11 24.25 0.67
CA MET A 225 8.01 25.53 -0.03
C MET A 225 6.64 26.15 0.23
N ILE A 226 6.61 27.36 0.80
CA ILE A 226 5.39 28.12 1.03
C ILE A 226 5.33 29.26 0.01
N VAL A 227 4.22 29.33 -0.75
CA VAL A 227 4.02 30.34 -1.79
C VAL A 227 2.80 31.19 -1.47
N GLU A 228 3.02 32.45 -1.18
CA GLU A 228 1.99 33.48 -1.01
C GLU A 228 1.95 34.38 -2.24
N ALA A 229 0.82 34.45 -2.91
CA ALA A 229 0.63 35.30 -4.08
C ALA A 229 -0.85 35.62 -4.31
N PRO A 230 -1.19 36.75 -4.93
CA PRO A 230 -2.58 37.13 -5.22
C PRO A 230 -3.35 36.09 -6.04
N PRO A 231 -4.69 36.07 -5.98
CA PRO A 231 -5.51 35.29 -6.92
C PRO A 231 -5.18 35.64 -8.39
N GLY A 232 -5.15 34.62 -9.24
CA GLY A 232 -4.87 34.81 -10.67
C GLY A 232 -3.38 34.99 -11.02
N SER A 233 -2.46 34.93 -10.05
CA SER A 233 -1.01 35.10 -10.29
C SER A 233 -0.31 33.86 -10.88
N GLY A 234 -1.03 32.80 -11.20
CA GLY A 234 -0.45 31.57 -11.75
C GLY A 234 0.21 30.66 -10.68
N LYS A 235 -0.34 30.65 -9.44
CA LYS A 235 0.16 29.79 -8.35
C LYS A 235 0.14 28.31 -8.69
N THR A 236 -0.86 27.84 -9.42
CA THR A 236 -0.99 26.42 -9.79
C THR A 236 0.13 26.01 -10.73
N GLU A 237 0.36 26.80 -11.76
CA GLU A 237 1.46 26.55 -12.71
C GLU A 237 2.82 26.63 -12.01
N LEU A 238 2.98 27.57 -11.07
CA LEU A 238 4.16 27.66 -10.23
C LEU A 238 4.36 26.38 -9.42
N ALA A 239 3.29 25.91 -8.75
CA ALA A 239 3.36 24.71 -7.93
C ALA A 239 3.70 23.45 -8.76
N PHE A 240 3.10 23.30 -9.95
CA PHE A 240 3.41 22.20 -10.85
C PHE A 240 4.83 22.27 -11.39
N ALA A 241 5.31 23.45 -11.75
CA ALA A 241 6.67 23.65 -12.21
C ALA A 241 7.70 23.28 -11.12
N ALA A 242 7.51 23.77 -9.90
CA ALA A 242 8.37 23.42 -8.77
C ALA A 242 8.31 21.92 -8.43
N ALA A 243 7.11 21.32 -8.45
CA ALA A 243 6.92 19.88 -8.24
C ALA A 243 7.67 19.07 -9.30
N GLU A 244 7.61 19.45 -10.59
CA GLU A 244 8.33 18.76 -11.66
C GLU A 244 9.84 18.78 -11.44
N VAL A 245 10.38 19.93 -11.06
CA VAL A 245 11.81 20.09 -10.77
C VAL A 245 12.22 19.21 -9.59
N LEU A 246 11.48 19.24 -8.48
CA LEU A 246 11.75 18.44 -7.29
C LEU A 246 11.59 16.94 -7.56
N MET A 247 10.53 16.54 -8.27
CA MET A 247 10.32 15.14 -8.62
C MET A 247 11.51 14.59 -9.42
N ARG A 248 12.00 15.35 -10.36
CA ARG A 248 13.16 14.95 -11.16
C ARG A 248 14.45 14.90 -10.32
N ALA A 249 14.71 15.94 -9.54
CA ALA A 249 15.92 16.02 -8.72
C ALA A 249 16.01 14.89 -7.70
N ARG A 250 14.87 14.52 -7.11
CA ARG A 250 14.77 13.48 -6.06
C ARG A 250 14.38 12.10 -6.58
N GLY A 251 14.12 11.94 -7.88
CA GLY A 251 13.64 10.68 -8.45
C GLY A 251 12.24 10.28 -7.91
N LEU A 252 11.38 11.26 -7.57
CA LEU A 252 10.05 10.99 -7.06
C LEU A 252 9.13 10.50 -8.19
N GLN A 253 8.23 9.57 -7.86
CA GLN A 253 7.43 8.84 -8.83
C GLN A 253 5.95 9.22 -8.80
N GLY A 254 5.57 10.25 -8.07
CA GLY A 254 4.19 10.69 -7.96
C GLY A 254 4.06 12.05 -7.31
N VAL A 255 2.88 12.66 -7.48
CA VAL A 255 2.49 13.90 -6.83
C VAL A 255 1.11 13.75 -6.20
N PHE A 256 0.93 14.30 -5.03
CA PHE A 256 -0.34 14.38 -4.34
C PHE A 256 -0.79 15.84 -4.27
N VAL A 257 -1.98 16.13 -4.81
CA VAL A 257 -2.56 17.47 -4.81
C VAL A 257 -3.77 17.49 -3.88
N ALA A 258 -3.68 18.20 -2.77
CA ALA A 258 -4.77 18.35 -1.79
C ALA A 258 -5.44 19.73 -1.93
N LEU A 259 -6.76 19.74 -1.99
CA LEU A 259 -7.57 20.95 -2.07
C LEU A 259 -8.72 20.91 -1.07
N PRO A 260 -9.15 22.07 -0.53
CA PRO A 260 -10.11 22.12 0.56
C PRO A 260 -11.56 21.79 0.12
N THR A 261 -11.90 21.86 -1.18
CA THR A 261 -13.26 21.63 -1.63
C THR A 261 -13.34 20.70 -2.83
N GLN A 262 -14.44 19.95 -2.95
CA GLN A 262 -14.67 19.03 -4.06
C GLN A 262 -14.74 19.75 -5.43
N ALA A 263 -15.37 20.91 -5.48
CA ALA A 263 -15.50 21.69 -6.71
C ALA A 263 -14.14 22.11 -7.28
N THR A 264 -13.26 22.60 -6.41
CA THR A 264 -11.88 22.96 -6.80
C THR A 264 -11.05 21.72 -7.15
N THR A 265 -11.31 20.59 -6.53
CA THR A 265 -10.62 19.33 -6.81
C THR A 265 -10.94 18.80 -8.21
N ASN A 266 -12.19 18.86 -8.64
CA ASN A 266 -12.58 18.45 -10.00
C ASN A 266 -11.92 19.32 -11.08
N ALA A 267 -11.95 20.65 -10.93
CA ALA A 267 -11.28 21.56 -11.86
C ALA A 267 -9.75 21.36 -11.87
N MET A 268 -9.17 21.03 -10.72
CA MET A 268 -7.74 20.75 -10.62
C MET A 268 -7.36 19.44 -11.30
N PHE A 269 -8.23 18.44 -11.27
CA PHE A 269 -7.97 17.13 -11.90
C PHE A 269 -7.70 17.29 -13.41
N GLU A 270 -8.48 18.10 -14.10
CA GLU A 270 -8.25 18.40 -15.53
C GLU A 270 -6.90 19.08 -15.75
N ARG A 271 -6.53 20.03 -14.88
CA ARG A 271 -5.25 20.74 -14.97
C ARG A 271 -4.06 19.84 -14.69
N VAL A 272 -4.16 18.95 -13.69
CA VAL A 272 -3.13 17.95 -13.39
C VAL A 272 -2.97 17.01 -14.58
N THR A 273 -4.07 16.53 -15.15
CA THR A 273 -4.05 15.65 -16.32
C THR A 273 -3.37 16.32 -17.51
N ALA A 274 -3.72 17.56 -17.83
CA ALA A 274 -3.11 18.33 -18.91
C ALA A 274 -1.61 18.53 -18.67
N TRP A 275 -1.20 18.87 -17.45
CA TRP A 275 0.20 19.03 -17.09
C TRP A 275 0.97 17.72 -17.24
N LEU A 276 0.47 16.59 -16.71
CA LEU A 276 1.11 15.28 -16.86
C LEU A 276 1.20 14.84 -18.32
N THR A 277 0.17 15.10 -19.13
CA THR A 277 0.20 14.85 -20.57
C THR A 277 1.30 15.66 -21.25
N SER A 278 1.51 16.93 -20.87
CA SER A 278 2.59 17.76 -21.41
C SER A 278 3.99 17.27 -21.07
N ILE A 279 4.14 16.52 -19.96
CA ILE A 279 5.41 15.93 -19.55
C ILE A 279 5.69 14.64 -20.31
N LEU A 280 4.67 13.80 -20.49
CA LEU A 280 4.82 12.39 -20.89
C LEU A 280 4.42 12.12 -22.34
N GLY A 281 3.85 13.12 -23.04
CA GLY A 281 3.29 12.93 -24.37
C GLY A 281 2.00 12.11 -24.38
N ASP A 282 1.69 11.48 -25.51
CA ASP A 282 0.41 10.81 -25.76
C ASP A 282 0.23 9.44 -25.06
N GLU A 283 1.04 9.10 -24.05
CA GLU A 283 0.89 7.86 -23.27
C GLU A 283 0.30 8.04 -21.84
N PRO A 284 -0.74 8.88 -21.61
CA PRO A 284 -1.30 9.08 -20.27
C PRO A 284 -1.96 7.82 -19.68
N GLN A 285 -2.29 6.84 -20.53
CA GLN A 285 -2.94 5.59 -20.10
C GLN A 285 -2.09 4.71 -19.17
N LYS A 286 -0.78 4.96 -19.10
CA LYS A 286 0.14 4.26 -18.18
C LYS A 286 0.25 4.94 -16.81
N LEU A 287 -0.38 6.09 -16.64
CA LEU A 287 -0.38 6.82 -15.38
C LEU A 287 -1.57 6.44 -14.51
N GLY A 288 -1.31 6.14 -13.26
CA GLY A 288 -2.36 6.03 -12.26
C GLY A 288 -2.78 7.42 -11.77
N ILE A 289 -3.66 8.10 -12.50
CA ILE A 289 -4.24 9.36 -12.03
C ILE A 289 -5.54 9.03 -11.30
N GLN A 290 -5.63 9.38 -10.01
CA GLN A 290 -6.81 9.14 -9.20
C GLN A 290 -7.37 10.43 -8.64
N LEU A 291 -8.69 10.58 -8.73
CA LEU A 291 -9.45 11.63 -8.07
C LEU A 291 -10.10 11.05 -6.81
N ALA A 292 -9.78 11.59 -5.64
CA ALA A 292 -10.32 11.12 -4.37
C ALA A 292 -11.06 12.25 -3.65
N HIS A 293 -12.36 12.10 -3.47
CA HIS A 293 -13.19 12.95 -2.61
C HIS A 293 -14.49 12.21 -2.22
N GLY A 294 -15.28 12.75 -1.29
CA GLY A 294 -16.46 12.07 -0.74
C GLY A 294 -17.56 11.67 -1.73
N LYS A 295 -17.47 12.04 -3.02
CA LYS A 295 -18.41 11.66 -4.09
C LYS A 295 -17.80 10.79 -5.19
N THR A 296 -16.57 10.36 -5.06
CA THR A 296 -15.89 9.56 -6.10
C THR A 296 -16.50 8.17 -6.33
N ALA A 297 -17.27 7.65 -5.38
CA ALA A 297 -18.01 6.39 -5.56
C ALA A 297 -19.02 6.41 -6.73
N SER A 298 -19.31 7.59 -7.32
CA SER A 298 -20.22 7.74 -8.44
C SER A 298 -19.53 7.90 -9.81
N MET A 299 -18.20 7.93 -9.84
CA MET A 299 -17.41 8.11 -11.06
C MET A 299 -16.61 6.82 -11.33
N SER A 300 -17.28 5.79 -11.85
CA SER A 300 -16.58 4.66 -12.46
C SER A 300 -15.90 5.13 -13.74
N PRO A 301 -14.64 4.76 -14.00
CA PRO A 301 -14.06 5.02 -15.31
C PRO A 301 -14.83 4.21 -16.36
N SER A 302 -15.32 4.90 -17.35
CA SER A 302 -15.90 4.32 -18.58
C SER A 302 -14.83 3.66 -19.43
#